data_77a0a8f6915005d44c687da5beccdd8e
#
_entry.id   77a0a8f6915005d44c687da5beccdd8e
#
_cell.length_a   1.000
_cell.length_b   1.000
_cell.length_c   1.000
_cell.angle_alpha   90.00
_cell.angle_beta   90.00
_cell.angle_gamma   90.00
#
_symmetry.space_group_name_H-M   'P 1'
#
loop_
_entity.id
_entity.type
_entity.pdbx_description
1 polymer ?
#
loop_
_entity_poly.entity_id
_entity_poly.type
_entity_poly.pdbx_seq_one_letter_code
_entity_poly.pdbx_strand_id
1 'polypeptide(L)'
;MSHKWEINGLSLELDLDDADNMERYENAFEQMATEENEIPKDGRQSERIRAYCKLFHRLYDRIFGDGTSDKIFSGVKQSIKEYDEIYLSFLNFVQAQMISAAQERAEWRSKYFPNREQRRAVEKAVKKSATK
;
A
#
# COMPACT_ATOMS: atom_id res chain seq x y z
N MET A 1 1.74 4.32 14.23
CA MET A 1 1.38 4.68 12.86
C MET A 1 -0.01 4.20 12.52
N SER A 2 -0.74 4.97 11.72
CA SER A 2 -2.11 4.61 11.35
C SER A 2 -2.14 3.61 10.20
N HIS A 3 -2.88 2.51 10.37
CA HIS A 3 -3.20 1.58 9.31
C HIS A 3 -4.54 1.94 8.64
N LYS A 4 -5.02 3.16 8.88
CA LYS A 4 -6.31 3.62 8.38
C LYS A 4 -6.14 4.70 7.32
N TRP A 5 -6.80 4.49 6.20
CA TRP A 5 -6.89 5.47 5.13
C TRP A 5 -8.21 6.24 5.29
N GLU A 6 -8.07 7.54 5.52
CA GLU A 6 -9.22 8.44 5.66
C GLU A 6 -9.56 9.02 4.30
N ILE A 7 -10.76 8.72 3.80
CA ILE A 7 -11.22 9.21 2.51
C ILE A 7 -12.74 9.37 2.50
N ASN A 8 -13.21 10.54 2.09
CA ASN A 8 -14.63 10.85 1.94
C ASN A 8 -15.48 10.44 3.15
N GLY A 9 -15.01 10.74 4.35
CA GLY A 9 -15.71 10.39 5.59
C GLY A 9 -15.61 8.93 5.99
N LEU A 10 -14.86 8.13 5.23
CA LEU A 10 -14.60 6.73 5.55
C LEU A 10 -13.25 6.57 6.21
N SER A 11 -13.14 5.58 7.08
CA SER A 11 -11.87 5.16 7.65
C SER A 11 -11.69 3.69 7.27
N LEU A 12 -10.76 3.43 6.35
CA LEU A 12 -10.52 2.09 5.81
C LEU A 12 -9.21 1.54 6.35
N GLU A 13 -9.28 0.37 6.97
CA GLU A 13 -8.12 -0.25 7.58
C GLU A 13 -7.38 -1.14 6.58
N LEU A 14 -6.06 -0.98 6.50
CA LEU A 14 -5.19 -1.82 5.69
C LEU A 14 -3.82 -1.89 6.35
N ASP A 15 -3.50 -3.04 6.91
CA ASP A 15 -2.18 -3.32 7.49
C ASP A 15 -1.34 -4.10 6.47
N LEU A 16 -0.41 -3.41 5.81
CA LEU A 16 0.44 -4.01 4.78
C LEU A 16 1.65 -4.78 5.36
N ASP A 17 1.80 -4.78 6.67
CA ASP A 17 2.81 -5.61 7.33
C ASP A 17 2.31 -7.05 7.52
N ASP A 18 1.02 -7.28 7.35
CA ASP A 18 0.41 -8.61 7.35
C ASP A 18 0.54 -9.25 5.97
N ALA A 19 1.05 -10.49 5.93
CA ALA A 19 1.33 -11.19 4.67
C ALA A 19 0.09 -11.37 3.80
N ASP A 20 -1.04 -11.72 4.37
CA ASP A 20 -2.28 -11.93 3.62
C ASP A 20 -2.80 -10.64 3.01
N ASN A 21 -2.72 -9.54 3.76
CA ASN A 21 -3.11 -8.22 3.26
C ASN A 21 -2.18 -7.75 2.15
N MET A 22 -0.88 -7.96 2.31
CA MET A 22 0.11 -7.61 1.28
C MET A 22 -0.13 -8.42 0.01
N GLU A 23 -0.39 -9.72 0.11
CA GLU A 23 -0.67 -10.57 -1.04
C GLU A 23 -1.94 -10.09 -1.77
N ARG A 24 -2.99 -9.76 -1.04
CA ARG A 24 -4.23 -9.24 -1.61
C ARG A 24 -3.98 -7.91 -2.34
N TYR A 25 -3.18 -7.03 -1.75
CA TYR A 25 -2.78 -5.76 -2.35
C TYR A 25 -2.00 -5.99 -3.64
N GLU A 26 -0.98 -6.85 -3.61
CA GLU A 26 -0.17 -7.17 -4.79
C GLU A 26 -1.01 -7.78 -5.91
N ASN A 27 -1.86 -8.75 -5.59
CA ASN A 27 -2.74 -9.38 -6.57
C ASN A 27 -3.73 -8.39 -7.18
N ALA A 28 -4.25 -7.47 -6.38
CA ALA A 28 -5.18 -6.43 -6.87
C ALA A 28 -4.50 -5.54 -7.91
N PHE A 29 -3.26 -5.15 -7.69
CA PHE A 29 -2.50 -4.33 -8.64
C PHE A 29 -2.09 -5.11 -9.88
N GLU A 30 -1.73 -6.37 -9.76
CA GLU A 30 -1.44 -7.23 -10.90
C GLU A 30 -2.66 -7.36 -11.82
N GLN A 31 -3.82 -7.59 -11.23
CA GLN A 31 -5.07 -7.68 -11.98
C GLN A 31 -5.43 -6.35 -12.64
N MET A 32 -5.22 -5.25 -11.94
CA MET A 32 -5.45 -3.90 -12.49
C MET A 32 -4.57 -3.66 -13.72
N ALA A 33 -3.30 -4.02 -13.66
CA ALA A 33 -2.38 -3.86 -14.78
C ALA A 33 -2.85 -4.65 -16.01
N THR A 34 -3.32 -5.88 -15.80
CA THR A 34 -3.88 -6.71 -16.87
C THR A 34 -5.13 -6.07 -17.47
N GLU A 35 -6.05 -5.61 -16.63
CA GLU A 35 -7.30 -4.98 -17.06
C GLU A 35 -7.06 -3.65 -17.76
N GLU A 36 -6.03 -2.90 -17.37
CA GLU A 36 -5.66 -1.66 -18.03
C GLU A 36 -5.32 -1.89 -19.50
N ASN A 37 -4.63 -3.01 -19.81
CA ASN A 37 -4.31 -3.38 -21.18
C ASN A 37 -5.54 -3.77 -22.00
N GLU A 38 -6.63 -4.10 -21.35
CA GLU A 38 -7.90 -4.47 -22.01
C GLU A 38 -8.79 -3.28 -22.33
N ILE A 39 -8.46 -2.08 -21.84
CA ILE A 39 -9.22 -0.87 -22.16
C ILE A 39 -9.12 -0.59 -23.66
N PRO A 40 -10.26 -0.46 -24.37
CA PRO A 40 -10.24 -0.17 -25.78
C PRO A 40 -9.51 1.15 -26.07
N LYS A 41 -8.59 1.12 -27.02
CA LYS A 41 -7.89 2.33 -27.49
C LYS A 41 -8.73 3.12 -28.47
N ASP A 42 -9.70 2.45 -29.07
CA ASP A 42 -10.66 3.03 -30.02
C ASP A 42 -12.01 3.21 -29.34
N GLY A 43 -12.86 4.03 -29.93
CA GLY A 43 -14.21 4.28 -29.43
C GLY A 43 -14.35 5.66 -28.82
N ARG A 44 -15.49 5.88 -28.16
CA ARG A 44 -15.80 7.17 -27.58
C ARG A 44 -14.94 7.46 -26.34
N GLN A 45 -14.54 8.71 -26.19
CA GLN A 45 -13.78 9.15 -25.02
C GLN A 45 -14.53 8.86 -23.72
N SER A 46 -15.86 9.05 -23.72
CA SER A 46 -16.69 8.78 -22.54
C SER A 46 -16.62 7.32 -22.10
N GLU A 47 -16.58 6.38 -23.06
CA GLU A 47 -16.47 4.96 -22.77
C GLU A 47 -15.12 4.62 -22.14
N ARG A 48 -14.06 5.24 -22.64
CA ARG A 48 -12.71 5.05 -22.10
C ARG A 48 -12.60 5.61 -20.69
N ILE A 49 -13.20 6.76 -20.43
CA ILE A 49 -13.23 7.36 -19.08
C ILE A 49 -13.95 6.42 -18.11
N ARG A 50 -15.10 5.89 -18.49
CA ARG A 50 -15.84 4.96 -17.63
C ARG A 50 -15.07 3.67 -17.38
N ALA A 51 -14.40 3.14 -18.41
CA ALA A 51 -13.58 1.95 -18.26
C ALA A 51 -12.41 2.20 -17.32
N TYR A 52 -11.77 3.35 -17.40
CA TYR A 52 -10.71 3.78 -16.51
C TYR A 52 -11.21 3.85 -15.06
N CYS A 53 -12.35 4.47 -14.85
CA CYS A 53 -12.95 4.56 -13.51
C CYS A 53 -13.28 3.17 -12.92
N LYS A 54 -13.73 2.25 -13.75
CA LYS A 54 -14.01 0.87 -13.31
C LYS A 54 -12.79 0.14 -12.79
N LEU A 55 -11.60 0.46 -13.31
CA LEU A 55 -10.36 -0.13 -12.80
C LEU A 55 -10.20 0.14 -11.31
N PHE A 56 -10.47 1.37 -10.89
CA PHE A 56 -10.34 1.76 -9.49
C PHE A 56 -11.41 1.11 -8.62
N HIS A 57 -12.64 0.99 -9.11
CA HIS A 57 -13.68 0.28 -8.38
C HIS A 57 -13.28 -1.17 -8.11
N ARG A 58 -12.74 -1.84 -9.10
CA ARG A 58 -12.27 -3.22 -8.95
C ARG A 58 -11.08 -3.31 -8.01
N LEU A 59 -10.14 -2.37 -8.13
CA LEU A 59 -8.95 -2.32 -7.29
C LEU A 59 -9.33 -2.24 -5.81
N TYR A 60 -10.15 -1.26 -5.45
CA TYR A 60 -10.52 -1.05 -4.05
C TYR A 60 -11.40 -2.16 -3.49
N ASP A 61 -12.29 -2.72 -4.31
CA ASP A 61 -13.09 -3.87 -3.90
C ASP A 61 -12.24 -5.10 -3.62
N ARG A 62 -11.18 -5.30 -4.41
CA ARG A 62 -10.24 -6.41 -4.19
C ARG A 62 -9.40 -6.23 -2.94
N ILE A 63 -9.03 -5.00 -2.63
CA ILE A 63 -8.19 -4.70 -1.47
C ILE A 63 -9.01 -4.69 -0.18
N PHE A 64 -10.14 -4.00 -0.17
CA PHE A 64 -10.92 -3.74 1.04
C PHE A 64 -12.20 -4.58 1.18
N GLY A 65 -12.67 -5.19 0.10
CA GLY A 65 -13.88 -5.97 0.07
C GLY A 65 -14.94 -5.41 -0.87
N ASP A 66 -15.84 -6.28 -1.33
CA ASP A 66 -16.90 -5.92 -2.28
C ASP A 66 -17.77 -4.79 -1.75
N GLY A 67 -18.07 -3.83 -2.60
CA GLY A 67 -18.92 -2.68 -2.29
C GLY A 67 -18.15 -1.50 -1.67
N THR A 68 -16.90 -1.66 -1.29
CA THR A 68 -16.10 -0.59 -0.69
C THR A 68 -15.88 0.54 -1.68
N SER A 69 -15.61 0.22 -2.95
CA SER A 69 -15.36 1.23 -3.98
C SER A 69 -16.55 2.18 -4.15
N ASP A 70 -17.77 1.68 -4.08
CA ASP A 70 -18.95 2.51 -4.19
C ASP A 70 -19.05 3.51 -3.05
N LYS A 71 -18.58 3.13 -1.87
CA LYS A 71 -18.53 4.04 -0.72
C LYS A 71 -17.44 5.09 -0.88
N ILE A 72 -16.26 4.69 -1.37
CA ILE A 72 -15.14 5.60 -1.61
C ILE A 72 -15.53 6.67 -2.64
N PHE A 73 -16.18 6.27 -3.72
CA PHE A 73 -16.53 7.16 -4.82
C PHE A 73 -17.95 7.71 -4.72
N SER A 74 -18.62 7.55 -3.59
CA SER A 74 -19.96 8.09 -3.37
C SER A 74 -19.95 9.63 -3.55
N GLY A 75 -20.80 10.12 -4.44
CA GLY A 75 -20.86 11.54 -4.75
C GLY A 75 -19.73 12.07 -5.63
N VAL A 76 -18.81 11.19 -6.06
CA VAL A 76 -17.69 11.55 -6.92
C VAL A 76 -18.09 11.30 -8.38
N LYS A 77 -17.87 12.31 -9.24
CA LYS A 77 -18.11 12.16 -10.68
C LYS A 77 -17.14 11.16 -11.28
N GLN A 78 -17.58 10.45 -12.32
CA GLN A 78 -16.70 9.61 -13.11
C GLN A 78 -15.78 10.49 -13.96
N SER A 79 -14.71 10.98 -13.34
CA SER A 79 -13.74 11.90 -13.91
C SER A 79 -12.35 11.34 -13.65
N ILE A 80 -11.52 11.34 -14.68
CA ILE A 80 -10.13 10.87 -14.57
C ILE A 80 -9.42 11.65 -13.48
N LYS A 81 -9.58 12.98 -13.46
CA LYS A 81 -8.93 13.85 -12.47
C LYS A 81 -9.33 13.49 -11.04
N GLU A 82 -10.63 13.37 -10.77
CA GLU A 82 -11.13 13.10 -9.42
C GLU A 82 -10.73 11.71 -8.95
N TYR A 83 -10.77 10.72 -9.83
CA TYR A 83 -10.33 9.36 -9.51
C TYR A 83 -8.83 9.30 -9.28
N ASP A 84 -8.04 10.01 -10.08
CA ASP A 84 -6.59 10.08 -9.88
C ASP A 84 -6.23 10.77 -8.56
N GLU A 85 -6.97 11.79 -8.14
CA GLU A 85 -6.74 12.46 -6.86
C GLU A 85 -6.96 11.50 -5.68
N ILE A 86 -8.01 10.69 -5.75
CA ILE A 86 -8.29 9.68 -4.73
C ILE A 86 -7.21 8.60 -4.75
N TYR A 87 -6.79 8.17 -5.93
CA TYR A 87 -5.73 7.20 -6.11
C TYR A 87 -4.40 7.70 -5.54
N LEU A 88 -4.07 8.96 -5.80
CA LEU A 88 -2.86 9.56 -5.25
C LEU A 88 -2.90 9.59 -3.72
N SER A 89 -4.06 9.92 -3.15
CA SER A 89 -4.26 9.88 -1.69
C SER A 89 -4.00 8.46 -1.14
N PHE A 90 -4.50 7.44 -1.84
CA PHE A 90 -4.26 6.05 -1.45
C PHE A 90 -2.78 5.68 -1.53
N LEU A 91 -2.10 6.06 -2.61
CA LEU A 91 -0.67 5.78 -2.78
C LEU A 91 0.17 6.48 -1.70
N ASN A 92 -0.19 7.69 -1.34
CA ASN A 92 0.48 8.43 -0.27
C ASN A 92 0.30 7.72 1.08
N PHE A 93 -0.90 7.21 1.34
CA PHE A 93 -1.17 6.42 2.55
C PHE A 93 -0.31 5.15 2.57
N VAL A 94 -0.26 4.41 1.47
CA VAL A 94 0.55 3.18 1.35
C VAL A 94 2.03 3.49 1.56
N GLN A 95 2.54 4.52 0.89
CA GLN A 95 3.95 4.91 1.00
C GLN A 95 4.30 5.29 2.44
N ALA A 96 3.48 6.10 3.08
CA ALA A 96 3.71 6.51 4.47
C ALA A 96 3.73 5.30 5.41
N GLN A 97 2.84 4.34 5.20
CA GLN A 97 2.81 3.12 6.00
C GLN A 97 4.07 2.28 5.80
N MET A 98 4.52 2.13 4.56
CA MET A 98 5.73 1.36 4.26
C MET A 98 6.99 2.00 4.84
N ILE A 99 7.12 3.33 4.75
CA ILE A 99 8.25 4.08 5.31
C ILE A 99 8.28 3.90 6.83
N SER A 100 7.15 4.09 7.49
CA SER A 100 7.05 3.97 8.94
C SER A 100 7.34 2.54 9.41
N ALA A 101 6.81 1.54 8.71
CA ALA A 101 7.09 0.14 9.01
C ALA A 101 8.59 -0.20 8.84
N ALA A 102 9.22 0.34 7.81
CA ALA A 102 10.65 0.15 7.58
C ALA A 102 11.48 0.80 8.70
N GLN A 103 11.09 2.00 9.15
CA GLN A 103 11.75 2.69 10.26
C GLN A 103 11.61 1.92 11.57
N GLU A 104 10.43 1.43 11.87
CA GLU A 104 10.18 0.61 13.05
C GLU A 104 11.02 -0.67 13.04
N ARG A 105 11.10 -1.35 11.88
CA ARG A 105 11.94 -2.53 11.74
C ARG A 105 13.42 -2.21 11.90
N ALA A 106 13.87 -1.07 11.36
CA ALA A 106 15.27 -0.65 11.47
C ALA A 106 15.63 -0.36 12.93
N GLU A 107 14.76 0.33 13.67
CA GLU A 107 14.94 0.59 15.09
C GLU A 107 14.98 -0.69 15.90
N TRP A 108 14.05 -1.61 15.61
CA TRP A 108 13.98 -2.91 16.28
C TRP A 108 15.24 -3.74 16.01
N ARG A 109 15.71 -3.79 14.77
CA ARG A 109 16.94 -4.49 14.41
C ARG A 109 18.18 -3.89 15.09
N SER A 110 18.23 -2.56 15.15
CA SER A 110 19.32 -1.87 15.82
C SER A 110 19.37 -2.21 17.30
N LYS A 111 18.21 -2.39 17.93
CA LYS A 111 18.08 -2.68 19.35
C LYS A 111 18.32 -4.16 19.68
N TYR A 112 17.78 -5.07 18.88
CA TYR A 112 17.81 -6.51 19.18
C TYR A 112 18.73 -7.32 18.26
N PHE A 113 18.99 -6.82 17.06
CA PHE A 113 19.89 -7.45 16.09
C PHE A 113 20.85 -6.40 15.56
N PRO A 114 21.93 -6.09 16.33
CA PRO A 114 22.89 -5.06 15.93
C PRO A 114 23.49 -5.36 14.57
N ASN A 115 23.88 -4.29 13.84
CA ASN A 115 24.50 -4.43 12.54
C ASN A 115 25.86 -5.12 12.67
N ARG A 116 26.51 -5.38 11.53
CA ARG A 116 27.76 -6.13 11.47
C ARG A 116 28.86 -5.53 12.34
N GLU A 117 28.99 -4.23 12.36
CA GLU A 117 29.99 -3.53 13.18
C GLU A 117 29.68 -3.67 14.66
N GLN A 118 28.44 -3.49 15.02
CA GLN A 118 27.96 -3.63 16.40
C GLN A 118 28.14 -5.06 16.89
N ARG A 119 27.89 -6.06 16.05
CA ARG A 119 28.13 -7.47 16.37
C ARG A 119 29.60 -7.74 16.64
N ARG A 120 30.50 -7.20 15.80
CA ARG A 120 31.95 -7.34 15.99
C ARG A 120 32.40 -6.74 17.30
N ALA A 121 31.87 -5.54 17.64
CA ALA A 121 32.20 -4.88 18.88
C ALA A 121 31.76 -5.71 20.10
N VAL A 122 30.56 -6.28 20.05
CA VAL A 122 30.03 -7.16 21.09
C VAL A 122 30.87 -8.43 21.21
N GLU A 123 31.20 -9.07 20.10
CA GLU A 123 32.04 -10.27 20.07
C GLU A 123 33.44 -10.03 20.66
N LYS A 124 34.04 -8.89 20.35
CA LYS A 124 35.34 -8.50 20.90
C LYS A 124 35.27 -8.31 22.41
N ALA A 125 34.19 -7.65 22.89
CA ALA A 125 33.97 -7.44 24.31
C ALA A 125 33.78 -8.78 25.06
N VAL A 126 33.03 -9.70 24.46
CA VAL A 126 32.82 -11.05 25.03
C VAL A 126 34.13 -11.85 25.07
N LYS A 127 34.92 -11.84 23.99
CA LYS A 127 36.21 -12.51 23.96
C LYS A 127 37.18 -11.95 24.99
N LYS A 128 37.22 -10.62 25.15
CA LYS A 128 38.05 -9.96 26.15
C LYS A 128 37.66 -10.38 27.57
N SER A 129 36.38 -10.50 27.81
CA SER A 129 35.84 -10.95 29.09
C SER A 129 36.14 -12.41 29.37
N ALA A 130 36.15 -13.25 28.34
CA ALA A 130 36.41 -14.69 28.46
C ALA A 130 37.88 -15.04 28.67
N THR A 131 38.82 -14.17 28.29
CA THR A 131 40.25 -14.40 28.38
C THR A 131 40.90 -13.92 29.67
N LYS A 132 40.11 -13.43 30.59
CA LYS A 132 40.64 -13.01 31.89
C LYS A 132 40.94 -14.16 32.83
#